data_1cacaa0b0ba4efa43b2ce128a399efa0
#
_entry.id   1cacaa0b0ba4efa43b2ce128a399efa0
#
_cell.length_a   1.000
_cell.length_b   1.000
_cell.length_c   1.000
_cell.angle_alpha   90.00
_cell.angle_beta   90.00
_cell.angle_gamma   90.00
#
_symmetry.space_group_name_H-M   'P 1'
#
loop_
_entity.id
_entity.type
_entity.pdbx_description
1 polymer ?
#
loop_
_entity_poly.entity_id
_entity_poly.type
_entity_poly.pdbx_seq_one_letter_code
_entity_poly.pdbx_strand_id
1 'polypeptide(L)'
;MWETPNSQLATHNSINMDFKDLIQTRRSCRTFTDEQLTEEQTVALMRAALMSPSSHRTNGWQFVLVDDREKLHALSVCKEHGSGLIDGAPLAIVVCADPAASDVWIEDASIATLMIQLQAEELGLGSCWVQVRRRQTVDGRSSDSVVREILSIPESMEVLSIVAVGHKAVERKPFNEEHLQWEKLHLNEW
;
A
#
# COMPACT_ATOMS: atom_id res chain seq x y z
N MET A 1 -20.62 3.75 -5.46
CA MET A 1 -20.92 2.31 -5.24
C MET A 1 -20.22 1.58 -6.36
N TRP A 2 -19.19 0.78 -6.04
CA TRP A 2 -18.44 0.01 -7.03
C TRP A 2 -19.30 -1.13 -7.54
N GLU A 3 -19.63 -1.11 -8.83
CA GLU A 3 -20.19 -2.30 -9.45
C GLU A 3 -19.10 -3.34 -9.63
N THR A 4 -19.38 -4.60 -9.28
CA THR A 4 -18.43 -5.70 -9.51
C THR A 4 -18.15 -5.81 -10.99
N PRO A 5 -16.90 -5.66 -11.46
CA PRO A 5 -16.58 -5.76 -12.88
C PRO A 5 -16.96 -7.13 -13.41
N ASN A 6 -17.64 -7.15 -14.57
CA ASN A 6 -18.00 -8.37 -15.27
C ASN A 6 -16.73 -9.12 -15.66
N SER A 7 -16.67 -10.44 -15.41
CA SER A 7 -15.48 -11.31 -15.40
C SER A 7 -14.87 -11.62 -16.77
N GLN A 8 -14.81 -10.67 -17.69
CA GLN A 8 -14.01 -10.80 -18.92
C GLN A 8 -12.72 -9.99 -18.74
N LEU A 9 -11.75 -10.59 -18.02
CA LEU A 9 -10.38 -10.09 -17.97
C LEU A 9 -9.80 -10.11 -19.39
N ALA A 10 -9.59 -8.92 -19.95
CA ALA A 10 -8.75 -8.75 -21.13
C ALA A 10 -7.39 -9.37 -20.82
N THR A 11 -6.89 -10.23 -21.70
CA THR A 11 -5.56 -10.81 -21.63
C THR A 11 -4.55 -9.69 -21.81
N HIS A 12 -4.11 -9.11 -20.70
CA HIS A 12 -2.91 -8.31 -20.69
C HIS A 12 -1.74 -9.21 -21.09
N ASN A 13 -0.85 -8.70 -21.95
CA ASN A 13 0.51 -9.22 -22.12
C ASN A 13 1.26 -8.97 -20.81
N SER A 14 0.89 -9.70 -19.75
CA SER A 14 1.67 -9.74 -18.52
C SER A 14 3.03 -10.36 -18.88
N ILE A 15 4.09 -9.61 -18.71
CA ILE A 15 5.42 -10.17 -18.51
C ILE A 15 5.22 -11.16 -17.37
N ASN A 16 5.33 -12.45 -17.65
CA ASN A 16 5.13 -13.50 -16.65
C ASN A 16 6.31 -13.43 -15.66
N MET A 17 6.21 -12.49 -14.71
CA MET A 17 7.25 -12.25 -13.71
C MET A 17 7.20 -13.39 -12.69
N ASP A 18 8.30 -14.14 -12.55
CA ASP A 18 8.40 -15.16 -11.51
C ASP A 18 8.35 -14.49 -10.13
N PHE A 19 7.80 -15.18 -9.14
CA PHE A 19 7.71 -14.67 -7.76
C PHE A 19 9.08 -14.29 -7.20
N LYS A 20 10.13 -15.06 -7.53
CA LYS A 20 11.52 -14.75 -7.16
C LYS A 20 11.94 -13.38 -7.71
N ASP A 21 11.67 -13.12 -8.98
CA ASP A 21 12.00 -11.84 -9.61
C ASP A 21 11.18 -10.70 -9.04
N LEU A 22 9.89 -10.95 -8.77
CA LEU A 22 8.98 -9.98 -8.16
C LEU A 22 9.48 -9.48 -6.81
N ILE A 23 9.89 -10.36 -5.90
CA ILE A 23 10.41 -9.94 -4.59
C ILE A 23 11.78 -9.26 -4.69
N GLN A 24 12.60 -9.59 -5.68
CA GLN A 24 13.90 -9.00 -5.91
C GLN A 24 13.79 -7.59 -6.53
N THR A 25 12.87 -7.40 -7.49
CA THR A 25 12.68 -6.14 -8.21
C THR A 25 11.86 -5.13 -7.43
N ARG A 26 10.89 -5.58 -6.60
CA ARG A 26 10.07 -4.68 -5.79
C ARG A 26 10.91 -3.76 -4.91
N ARG A 27 10.84 -2.47 -5.17
CA ARG A 27 11.53 -1.41 -4.40
C ARG A 27 10.57 -0.29 -4.05
N SER A 28 10.80 0.40 -2.94
CA SER A 28 10.04 1.62 -2.61
C SER A 28 10.28 2.71 -3.66
N CYS A 29 9.26 3.02 -4.44
CA CYS A 29 9.24 4.11 -5.40
C CYS A 29 8.67 5.36 -4.74
N ARG A 30 9.37 6.50 -4.85
CA ARG A 30 8.98 7.77 -4.21
C ARG A 30 8.77 8.91 -5.18
N THR A 31 8.96 8.64 -6.47
CA THR A 31 8.77 9.61 -7.56
C THR A 31 7.96 8.94 -8.66
N PHE A 32 6.87 9.56 -9.01
CA PHE A 32 5.91 9.05 -9.98
C PHE A 32 5.80 10.01 -11.16
N THR A 33 5.32 9.51 -12.30
CA THR A 33 4.89 10.35 -13.42
C THR A 33 3.46 10.85 -13.17
N ASP A 34 3.02 11.82 -13.97
CA ASP A 34 1.65 12.33 -13.90
C ASP A 34 0.61 11.41 -14.58
N GLU A 35 1.07 10.27 -15.13
CA GLU A 35 0.21 9.30 -15.78
C GLU A 35 -0.73 8.64 -14.77
N GLN A 36 -2.03 8.67 -15.08
CA GLN A 36 -3.05 8.07 -14.24
C GLN A 36 -3.05 6.55 -14.39
N LEU A 37 -3.44 5.84 -13.32
CA LEU A 37 -3.66 4.40 -13.40
C LEU A 37 -4.92 4.12 -14.23
N THR A 38 -4.88 3.01 -14.98
CA THR A 38 -6.09 2.52 -15.63
C THR A 38 -7.04 1.90 -14.60
N GLU A 39 -8.31 1.75 -14.98
CA GLU A 39 -9.30 1.08 -14.15
C GLU A 39 -8.87 -0.37 -13.86
N GLU A 40 -8.36 -1.08 -14.87
CA GLU A 40 -7.88 -2.46 -14.73
C GLU A 40 -6.72 -2.58 -13.74
N GLN A 41 -5.77 -1.63 -13.78
CA GLN A 41 -4.65 -1.59 -12.82
C GLN A 41 -5.18 -1.37 -11.41
N THR A 42 -6.10 -0.43 -11.23
CA THR A 42 -6.70 -0.13 -9.92
C THR A 42 -7.49 -1.34 -9.38
N VAL A 43 -8.28 -1.98 -10.23
CA VAL A 43 -9.03 -3.20 -9.88
C VAL A 43 -8.08 -4.33 -9.49
N ALA A 44 -6.98 -4.54 -10.23
CA ALA A 44 -5.99 -5.57 -9.91
C ALA A 44 -5.35 -5.34 -8.53
N LEU A 45 -4.97 -4.09 -8.20
CA LEU A 45 -4.44 -3.72 -6.88
C LEU A 45 -5.44 -4.05 -5.77
N MET A 46 -6.71 -3.71 -5.97
CA MET A 46 -7.74 -3.95 -4.96
C MET A 46 -8.08 -5.45 -4.81
N ARG A 47 -8.05 -6.21 -5.91
CA ARG A 47 -8.18 -7.67 -5.84
C ARG A 47 -7.09 -8.29 -4.98
N ALA A 48 -5.84 -7.88 -5.17
CA ALA A 48 -4.71 -8.37 -4.37
C ALA A 48 -4.90 -8.03 -2.87
N ALA A 49 -5.35 -6.81 -2.56
CA ALA A 49 -5.68 -6.40 -1.20
C ALA A 49 -6.79 -7.25 -0.58
N LEU A 50 -7.90 -7.44 -1.29
CA LEU A 50 -9.08 -8.19 -0.83
C LEU A 50 -8.84 -9.71 -0.74
N MET A 51 -7.84 -10.23 -1.45
CA MET A 51 -7.43 -11.64 -1.38
C MET A 51 -6.34 -11.89 -0.32
N SER A 52 -5.89 -10.86 0.39
CA SER A 52 -4.90 -11.06 1.44
C SER A 52 -5.45 -11.93 2.57
N PRO A 53 -4.63 -12.83 3.14
CA PRO A 53 -5.05 -13.61 4.29
C PRO A 53 -5.23 -12.73 5.53
N SER A 54 -6.13 -13.14 6.41
CA SER A 54 -6.33 -12.54 7.72
C SER A 54 -6.54 -13.60 8.80
N SER A 55 -6.24 -13.25 10.04
CA SER A 55 -6.47 -14.13 11.18
C SER A 55 -7.95 -14.53 11.26
N HIS A 56 -8.20 -15.84 11.38
CA HIS A 56 -9.55 -16.41 11.44
C HIS A 56 -10.50 -15.97 10.31
N ARG A 57 -9.96 -15.42 9.20
CA ARG A 57 -10.74 -14.81 8.09
C ARG A 57 -11.66 -13.68 8.57
N THR A 58 -11.21 -12.92 9.56
CA THR A 58 -11.96 -11.76 10.08
C THR A 58 -12.13 -10.67 9.03
N ASN A 59 -11.14 -10.52 8.11
CA ASN A 59 -11.13 -9.53 7.03
C ASN A 59 -11.49 -8.12 7.57
N GLY A 60 -10.92 -7.78 8.73
CA GLY A 60 -11.22 -6.52 9.44
C GLY A 60 -10.63 -5.28 8.78
N TRP A 61 -9.76 -5.48 7.77
CA TRP A 61 -9.18 -4.37 7.00
C TRP A 61 -10.21 -3.73 6.06
N GLN A 62 -10.04 -2.43 5.85
CA GLN A 62 -10.80 -1.61 4.91
C GLN A 62 -9.81 -0.75 4.10
N PHE A 63 -10.21 -0.35 2.91
CA PHE A 63 -9.36 0.41 1.99
C PHE A 63 -10.09 1.65 1.51
N VAL A 64 -9.42 2.82 1.57
CA VAL A 64 -9.92 4.04 0.95
C VAL A 64 -8.98 4.40 -0.19
N LEU A 65 -9.51 4.44 -1.42
CA LEU A 65 -8.79 4.87 -2.60
C LEU A 65 -8.93 6.38 -2.74
N VAL A 66 -7.82 7.04 -2.98
CA VAL A 66 -7.76 8.50 -3.11
C VAL A 66 -7.00 8.86 -4.37
N ASP A 67 -7.69 9.42 -5.36
CA ASP A 67 -7.17 9.98 -6.61
C ASP A 67 -7.46 11.49 -6.74
N ASP A 68 -8.23 12.03 -5.81
CA ASP A 68 -8.52 13.45 -5.71
C ASP A 68 -7.27 14.24 -5.30
N ARG A 69 -6.87 15.22 -6.11
CA ARG A 69 -5.63 15.99 -5.93
C ARG A 69 -5.58 16.77 -4.63
N GLU A 70 -6.71 17.34 -4.18
CA GLU A 70 -6.76 18.12 -2.94
C GLU A 70 -6.56 17.20 -1.72
N LYS A 71 -7.18 16.01 -1.76
CA LYS A 71 -7.00 15.00 -0.71
C LYS A 71 -5.61 14.40 -0.71
N LEU A 72 -5.02 14.10 -1.89
CA LEU A 72 -3.63 13.65 -2.01
C LEU A 72 -2.67 14.68 -1.42
N HIS A 73 -2.88 15.96 -1.72
CA HIS A 73 -2.10 17.05 -1.13
C HIS A 73 -2.28 17.11 0.40
N ALA A 74 -3.50 17.03 0.91
CA ALA A 74 -3.76 17.01 2.35
C ALA A 74 -3.10 15.80 3.04
N LEU A 75 -3.14 14.62 2.42
CA LEU A 75 -2.46 13.42 2.93
C LEU A 75 -0.94 13.54 2.89
N SER A 76 -0.37 14.31 1.97
CA SER A 76 1.08 14.49 1.86
C SER A 76 1.71 15.17 3.08
N VAL A 77 0.93 15.88 3.86
CA VAL A 77 1.34 16.58 5.09
C VAL A 77 0.78 15.94 6.38
N CYS A 78 0.20 14.75 6.27
CA CYS A 78 -0.43 14.06 7.42
C CYS A 78 0.55 13.62 8.52
N LYS A 79 1.85 13.72 8.27
CA LYS A 79 2.89 13.46 9.27
C LYS A 79 4.12 14.35 9.03
N GLU A 80 4.95 14.44 10.05
CA GLU A 80 6.13 15.30 10.06
C GLU A 80 7.11 15.02 8.92
N HIS A 81 7.40 13.73 8.62
CA HIS A 81 8.37 13.34 7.60
C HIS A 81 7.93 12.13 6.79
N GLY A 82 8.24 12.13 5.48
CA GLY A 82 8.14 10.97 4.61
C GLY A 82 6.74 10.66 4.09
N SER A 83 5.81 11.62 4.13
CA SER A 83 4.51 11.55 3.43
C SER A 83 4.45 12.40 2.16
N GLY A 84 5.39 13.34 1.97
CA GLY A 84 5.38 14.26 0.83
C GLY A 84 5.32 13.60 -0.55
N LEU A 85 5.79 12.35 -0.66
CA LEU A 85 5.71 11.57 -1.92
C LEU A 85 4.25 11.30 -2.37
N ILE A 86 3.26 11.41 -1.47
CA ILE A 86 1.84 11.20 -1.79
C ILE A 86 1.34 12.28 -2.75
N ASP A 87 1.82 13.50 -2.61
CA ASP A 87 1.43 14.62 -3.47
C ASP A 87 1.76 14.40 -4.95
N GLY A 88 2.83 13.65 -5.23
CA GLY A 88 3.24 13.29 -6.59
C GLY A 88 2.65 11.97 -7.11
N ALA A 89 1.86 11.25 -6.31
CA ALA A 89 1.27 10.00 -6.73
C ALA A 89 -0.11 10.21 -7.38
N PRO A 90 -0.46 9.48 -8.45
CA PRO A 90 -1.80 9.53 -9.03
C PRO A 90 -2.84 8.80 -8.18
N LEU A 91 -2.41 7.85 -7.33
CA LEU A 91 -3.29 7.09 -6.43
C LEU A 91 -2.62 6.89 -5.07
N ALA A 92 -3.39 7.08 -4.01
CA ALA A 92 -3.06 6.64 -2.66
C ALA A 92 -4.12 5.65 -2.16
N ILE A 93 -3.69 4.53 -1.57
CA ILE A 93 -4.56 3.52 -0.96
C ILE A 93 -4.33 3.57 0.53
N VAL A 94 -5.31 4.07 1.27
CA VAL A 94 -5.26 4.11 2.74
C VAL A 94 -5.74 2.77 3.28
N VAL A 95 -4.92 2.14 4.11
CA VAL A 95 -5.20 0.84 4.72
C VAL A 95 -5.54 1.08 6.17
N CYS A 96 -6.77 0.77 6.54
CA CYS A 96 -7.28 0.85 7.91
C CYS A 96 -7.95 -0.45 8.32
N ALA A 97 -8.15 -0.64 9.60
CA ALA A 97 -8.83 -1.81 10.14
C ALA A 97 -9.59 -1.46 11.42
N ASP A 98 -10.57 -2.31 11.74
CA ASP A 98 -11.26 -2.26 13.03
C ASP A 98 -10.46 -3.07 14.06
N PRO A 99 -9.84 -2.44 15.07
CA PRO A 99 -9.10 -3.15 16.11
C PRO A 99 -9.98 -4.01 17.01
N ALA A 100 -11.30 -3.80 17.02
CA ALA A 100 -12.23 -4.65 17.75
C ALA A 100 -12.53 -5.96 17.01
N ALA A 101 -12.32 -6.02 15.69
CA ALA A 101 -12.55 -7.21 14.89
C ALA A 101 -11.43 -8.26 15.05
N SER A 102 -10.20 -7.83 15.33
CA SER A 102 -9.03 -8.73 15.44
C SER A 102 -7.95 -8.09 16.32
N ASP A 103 -7.40 -8.84 17.26
CA ASP A 103 -6.26 -8.44 18.09
C ASP A 103 -4.93 -8.37 17.29
N VAL A 104 -4.89 -9.03 16.13
CA VAL A 104 -3.78 -9.02 15.17
C VAL A 104 -4.10 -8.20 13.91
N TRP A 105 -4.96 -7.19 14.03
CA TRP A 105 -5.36 -6.34 12.90
C TRP A 105 -4.15 -5.64 12.22
N ILE A 106 -3.08 -5.38 12.96
CA ILE A 106 -1.87 -4.74 12.45
C ILE A 106 -1.16 -5.66 11.47
N GLU A 107 -1.00 -6.93 11.83
CA GLU A 107 -0.40 -7.97 11.00
C GLU A 107 -1.26 -8.20 9.75
N ASP A 108 -2.58 -8.35 9.91
CA ASP A 108 -3.53 -8.54 8.80
C ASP A 108 -3.46 -7.35 7.81
N ALA A 109 -3.53 -6.13 8.31
CA ALA A 109 -3.44 -4.92 7.48
C ALA A 109 -2.04 -4.74 6.85
N SER A 110 -0.97 -5.20 7.53
CA SER A 110 0.40 -5.17 6.99
C SER A 110 0.55 -6.15 5.82
N ILE A 111 -0.03 -7.34 5.93
CA ILE A 111 -0.04 -8.32 4.84
C ILE A 111 -0.80 -7.76 3.64
N ALA A 112 -1.99 -7.17 3.85
CA ALA A 112 -2.76 -6.54 2.78
C ALA A 112 -1.98 -5.41 2.10
N THR A 113 -1.28 -4.58 2.87
CA THR A 113 -0.41 -3.53 2.35
C THR A 113 0.72 -4.11 1.48
N LEU A 114 1.33 -5.22 1.90
CA LEU A 114 2.37 -5.90 1.10
C LEU A 114 1.80 -6.48 -0.19
N MET A 115 0.61 -7.10 -0.15
CA MET A 115 -0.06 -7.64 -1.34
C MET A 115 -0.32 -6.55 -2.39
N ILE A 116 -0.74 -5.36 -1.98
CA ILE A 116 -0.88 -4.19 -2.87
C ILE A 116 0.46 -3.85 -3.52
N GLN A 117 1.55 -3.82 -2.75
CA GLN A 117 2.88 -3.47 -3.27
C GLN A 117 3.44 -4.51 -4.24
N LEU A 118 3.20 -5.80 -3.99
CA LEU A 118 3.61 -6.88 -4.90
C LEU A 118 2.82 -6.80 -6.20
N GLN A 119 1.50 -6.58 -6.13
CA GLN A 119 0.67 -6.41 -7.30
C GLN A 119 1.06 -5.16 -8.12
N ALA A 120 1.41 -4.05 -7.45
CA ALA A 120 1.90 -2.87 -8.14
C ALA A 120 3.18 -3.17 -8.94
N GLU A 121 4.14 -3.89 -8.35
CA GLU A 121 5.38 -4.28 -9.03
C GLU A 121 5.10 -5.21 -10.22
N GLU A 122 4.21 -6.19 -10.06
CA GLU A 122 3.80 -7.11 -11.15
C GLU A 122 3.18 -6.35 -12.33
N LEU A 123 2.44 -5.27 -12.06
CA LEU A 123 1.86 -4.39 -13.08
C LEU A 123 2.89 -3.38 -13.67
N GLY A 124 4.16 -3.44 -13.27
CA GLY A 124 5.18 -2.47 -13.68
C GLY A 124 5.05 -1.10 -12.98
N LEU A 125 4.13 -0.97 -12.03
CA LEU A 125 3.92 0.26 -11.26
C LEU A 125 4.94 0.37 -10.11
N GLY A 126 5.16 1.61 -9.68
CA GLY A 126 5.89 1.91 -8.45
C GLY A 126 4.95 2.02 -7.25
N SER A 127 5.42 1.62 -6.08
CA SER A 127 4.67 1.82 -4.85
C SER A 127 5.57 2.16 -3.67
N CYS A 128 5.01 2.85 -2.68
CA CYS A 128 5.71 3.14 -1.43
C CYS A 128 4.77 3.07 -0.24
N TRP A 129 5.19 2.33 0.79
CA TRP A 129 4.54 2.32 2.10
C TRP A 129 4.84 3.64 2.85
N VAL A 130 3.80 4.36 3.21
CA VAL A 130 3.85 5.52 4.09
C VAL A 130 3.23 5.14 5.43
N GLN A 131 4.06 4.98 6.45
CA GLN A 131 3.60 4.63 7.80
C GLN A 131 2.77 5.76 8.40
N VAL A 132 1.58 5.44 8.91
CA VAL A 132 0.68 6.37 9.61
C VAL A 132 0.59 6.04 11.10
N ARG A 133 0.34 4.78 11.42
CA ARG A 133 0.23 4.32 12.81
C ARG A 133 1.47 4.71 13.62
N ARG A 134 1.25 5.27 14.82
CA ARG A 134 2.33 5.76 15.72
C ARG A 134 3.22 6.82 15.07
N ARG A 135 2.65 7.67 14.22
CA ARG A 135 3.29 8.87 13.69
C ARG A 135 2.50 10.10 14.10
N GLN A 136 3.16 11.24 14.02
CA GLN A 136 2.61 12.55 14.37
C GLN A 136 2.89 13.57 13.26
N THR A 137 2.05 14.57 13.20
CA THR A 137 2.24 15.79 12.43
C THR A 137 3.27 16.70 13.12
N VAL A 138 3.72 17.76 12.44
CA VAL A 138 4.65 18.76 12.99
C VAL A 138 4.12 19.42 14.26
N ASP A 139 2.79 19.61 14.36
CA ASP A 139 2.10 20.18 15.53
C ASP A 139 1.75 19.15 16.61
N GLY A 140 2.22 17.91 16.48
CA GLY A 140 2.08 16.85 17.49
C GLY A 140 0.74 16.10 17.47
N ARG A 141 -0.15 16.36 16.51
CA ARG A 141 -1.39 15.58 16.34
C ARG A 141 -1.07 14.16 15.85
N SER A 142 -1.88 13.19 16.24
CA SER A 142 -1.76 11.83 15.68
C SER A 142 -1.99 11.83 14.17
N SER A 143 -1.06 11.26 13.40
CA SER A 143 -1.21 11.10 11.95
C SER A 143 -2.45 10.26 11.60
N ASP A 144 -2.80 9.27 12.42
CA ASP A 144 -4.01 8.47 12.26
C ASP A 144 -5.27 9.35 12.34
N SER A 145 -5.39 10.18 13.37
CA SER A 145 -6.56 11.07 13.53
C SER A 145 -6.68 12.09 12.38
N VAL A 146 -5.54 12.61 11.88
CA VAL A 146 -5.52 13.54 10.76
C VAL A 146 -5.99 12.86 9.47
N VAL A 147 -5.51 11.66 9.17
CA VAL A 147 -5.95 10.91 7.98
C VAL A 147 -7.44 10.57 8.06
N ARG A 148 -7.93 10.16 9.23
CA ARG A 148 -9.38 9.88 9.44
C ARG A 148 -10.22 11.14 9.21
N GLU A 149 -9.78 12.28 9.70
CA GLU A 149 -10.45 13.57 9.49
C GLU A 149 -10.52 13.96 8.00
N ILE A 150 -9.40 13.87 7.26
CA ILE A 150 -9.32 14.19 5.82
C ILE A 150 -10.29 13.33 5.00
N LEU A 151 -10.42 12.06 5.36
CA LEU A 151 -11.16 11.06 4.57
C LEU A 151 -12.50 10.66 5.17
N SER A 152 -12.93 11.27 6.29
CA SER A 152 -14.15 10.93 7.01
C SER A 152 -14.23 9.45 7.41
N ILE A 153 -13.08 8.86 7.78
CA ILE A 153 -13.01 7.49 8.28
C ILE A 153 -13.58 7.45 9.71
N PRO A 154 -14.46 6.49 10.03
CA PRO A 154 -15.05 6.37 11.36
C PRO A 154 -14.01 6.26 12.49
N GLU A 155 -14.34 6.79 13.67
CA GLU A 155 -13.46 6.75 14.86
C GLU A 155 -13.15 5.31 15.35
N SER A 156 -14.02 4.35 15.05
CA SER A 156 -13.81 2.93 15.36
C SER A 156 -12.70 2.29 14.54
N MET A 157 -12.28 2.93 13.45
CA MET A 157 -11.20 2.43 12.57
C MET A 157 -9.87 3.05 12.94
N GLU A 158 -8.79 2.28 12.86
CA GLU A 158 -7.41 2.77 12.93
C GLU A 158 -6.71 2.68 11.58
N VAL A 159 -5.95 3.72 11.24
CA VAL A 159 -5.17 3.76 10.00
C VAL A 159 -3.77 3.22 10.24
N LEU A 160 -3.41 2.14 9.53
CA LEU A 160 -2.08 1.57 9.59
C LEU A 160 -1.08 2.35 8.72
N SER A 161 -1.43 2.49 7.45
CA SER A 161 -0.52 3.01 6.42
C SER A 161 -1.28 3.58 5.23
N ILE A 162 -0.53 4.29 4.38
CA ILE A 162 -0.96 4.71 3.05
C ILE A 162 0.02 4.10 2.05
N VAL A 163 -0.47 3.48 0.99
CA VAL A 163 0.34 3.05 -0.15
C VAL A 163 0.17 4.07 -1.27
N ALA A 164 1.22 4.84 -1.54
CA ALA A 164 1.26 5.67 -2.74
C ALA A 164 1.63 4.77 -3.94
N VAL A 165 0.90 4.88 -5.03
CA VAL A 165 1.05 4.06 -6.24
C VAL A 165 1.02 4.95 -7.47
N GLY A 166 1.84 4.63 -8.48
CA GLY A 166 1.88 5.34 -9.77
C GLY A 166 2.91 4.74 -10.71
N HIS A 167 2.96 5.26 -11.94
CA HIS A 167 4.00 4.90 -12.89
C HIS A 167 5.36 5.42 -12.41
N LYS A 168 6.40 4.58 -12.48
CA LYS A 168 7.73 4.90 -11.96
C LYS A 168 8.36 6.01 -12.80
N ALA A 169 8.71 7.15 -12.19
CA ALA A 169 9.50 8.18 -12.85
C ALA A 169 10.99 7.80 -12.94
N VAL A 170 11.45 6.94 -12.02
CA VAL A 170 12.85 6.46 -11.95
C VAL A 170 12.85 4.99 -11.59
N GLU A 171 13.48 4.18 -12.43
CA GLU A 171 13.69 2.76 -12.14
C GLU A 171 14.72 2.58 -11.01
N ARG A 172 14.44 1.65 -10.12
CA ARG A 172 15.34 1.25 -9.05
C ARG A 172 16.04 -0.05 -9.41
N LYS A 173 17.32 -0.13 -9.05
CA LYS A 173 18.06 -1.39 -9.17
C LYS A 173 17.39 -2.47 -8.30
N PRO A 174 17.25 -3.71 -8.79
CA PRO A 174 16.83 -4.84 -7.98
C PRO A 174 17.67 -4.98 -6.71
N PHE A 175 17.14 -5.69 -5.72
CA PHE A 175 17.88 -6.00 -4.51
C PHE A 175 19.12 -6.84 -4.86
N ASN A 176 20.29 -6.43 -4.34
CA ASN A 176 21.51 -7.21 -4.53
C ASN A 176 21.57 -8.35 -3.49
N GLU A 177 21.53 -9.59 -3.92
CA GLU A 177 21.53 -10.78 -3.06
C GLU A 177 22.81 -10.91 -2.19
N GLU A 178 23.92 -10.28 -2.58
CA GLU A 178 25.12 -10.21 -1.75
C GLU A 178 24.90 -9.50 -0.41
N HIS A 179 23.84 -8.71 -0.30
CA HIS A 179 23.47 -8.00 0.92
C HIS A 179 22.47 -8.77 1.79
N LEU A 180 22.16 -10.04 1.45
CA LEU A 180 21.34 -10.90 2.28
C LEU A 180 22.08 -11.21 3.61
N GLN A 181 21.39 -10.99 4.70
CA GLN A 181 21.93 -11.14 6.04
C GLN A 181 21.69 -12.57 6.56
N TRP A 182 22.38 -13.54 5.96
CA TRP A 182 22.24 -14.95 6.27
C TRP A 182 22.53 -15.29 7.74
N GLU A 183 23.33 -14.46 8.42
CA GLU A 183 23.64 -14.56 9.84
C GLU A 183 22.44 -14.35 10.76
N LYS A 184 21.31 -13.89 10.22
CA LYS A 184 20.05 -13.75 10.96
C LYS A 184 19.20 -15.01 10.98
N LEU A 185 19.65 -16.07 10.31
CA LEU A 185 18.97 -17.36 10.30
C LEU A 185 19.57 -18.26 11.39
N HIS A 186 18.72 -18.65 12.31
CA HIS A 186 19.07 -19.56 13.40
C HIS A 186 18.32 -20.88 13.20
N LEU A 187 19.01 -22.00 13.37
CA LEU A 187 18.43 -23.34 13.20
C LEU A 187 18.23 -23.99 14.57
N ASN A 188 16.99 -24.27 14.90
CA ASN A 188 16.50 -24.92 16.13
C ASN A 188 16.62 -24.08 17.41
N GLU A 189 17.62 -23.23 17.55
CA GLU A 189 17.86 -22.36 18.72
C GLU A 189 18.45 -21.02 18.26
N TRP A 190 18.40 -20.01 19.14
CA TRP A 190 18.96 -18.67 18.89
C TRP A 190 20.47 -18.65 18.95
#